data_f0dbc112e49dada929a05210cd47b2f3
#
_entry.id   f0dbc112e49dada929a05210cd47b2f3
#
_cell.length_a   1.000
_cell.length_b   1.000
_cell.length_c   1.000
_cell.angle_alpha   90.00
_cell.angle_beta   90.00
_cell.angle_gamma   90.00
#
_symmetry.space_group_name_H-M   'P 1'
#
loop_
_entity.id
_entity.type
_entity.pdbx_description
1 polymer ?
#
loop_
_entity_poly.entity_id
_entity_poly.type
_entity_poly.pdbx_seq_one_letter_code
_entity_poly.pdbx_strand_id
1 'polypeptide(L)'
;MYIKQSELFMGTSTDFVKKFMDICAMSSHKKGEVLFRENDPAKFFFILLNGRVKLSVGEPQQVVYNAERNGEAFGWSSLIGGNVYSASAECLEPTKLLKTAHSELSRILNEDKENGIIFFKQLAATLGNRLLETYKVINQKSDVR
;
A
#
# COMPACT_ATOMS: atom_id res chain seq x y z
N MET A 1 -11.07 15.39 -2.95
CA MET A 1 -11.01 13.94 -3.18
C MET A 1 -9.73 13.37 -2.61
N TYR A 2 -9.86 12.45 -1.70
CA TYR A 2 -8.77 11.92 -0.90
C TYR A 2 -7.63 11.32 -1.72
N ILE A 3 -7.98 10.61 -2.78
CA ILE A 3 -6.99 9.86 -3.59
C ILE A 3 -6.08 10.78 -4.37
N LYS A 4 -6.58 11.91 -4.85
CA LYS A 4 -5.74 12.83 -5.61
C LYS A 4 -4.63 13.47 -4.75
N GLN A 5 -4.79 13.46 -3.43
CA GLN A 5 -3.80 13.94 -2.48
C GLN A 5 -2.79 12.85 -2.09
N SER A 6 -3.05 11.59 -2.46
CA SER A 6 -2.09 10.51 -2.26
C SER A 6 -0.86 10.72 -3.12
N GLU A 7 0.32 10.47 -2.57
CA GLU A 7 1.57 10.58 -3.29
C GLU A 7 1.58 9.74 -4.57
N LEU A 8 0.93 8.59 -4.57
CA LEU A 8 0.89 7.69 -5.73
C LEU A 8 0.24 8.30 -6.96
N PHE A 9 -0.66 9.25 -6.78
CA PHE A 9 -1.42 9.85 -7.87
C PHE A 9 -0.92 11.24 -8.25
N MET A 10 0.14 11.74 -7.61
CA MET A 10 0.73 13.02 -7.96
C MET A 10 1.29 12.96 -9.38
N GLY A 11 0.84 13.90 -10.21
CA GLY A 11 1.24 13.97 -11.61
C GLY A 11 0.35 13.18 -12.57
N THR A 12 -0.54 12.32 -12.07
CA THR A 12 -1.50 11.62 -12.92
C THR A 12 -2.69 12.52 -13.24
N SER A 13 -3.39 12.21 -14.34
CA SER A 13 -4.56 12.96 -14.77
C SER A 13 -5.77 12.67 -13.88
N THR A 14 -6.72 13.61 -13.87
CA THR A 14 -8.00 13.44 -13.18
C THR A 14 -8.76 12.24 -13.74
N ASP A 15 -8.71 12.03 -15.05
CA ASP A 15 -9.39 10.89 -15.69
C ASP A 15 -8.80 9.56 -15.23
N PHE A 16 -7.49 9.48 -15.04
CA PHE A 16 -6.86 8.27 -14.53
C PHE A 16 -7.31 7.99 -13.08
N VAL A 17 -7.36 9.01 -12.24
CA VAL A 17 -7.84 8.87 -10.86
C VAL A 17 -9.29 8.37 -10.83
N LYS A 18 -10.14 8.89 -11.72
CA LYS A 18 -11.52 8.42 -11.84
C LYS A 18 -11.60 6.94 -12.21
N LYS A 19 -10.81 6.52 -13.20
CA LYS A 19 -10.75 5.10 -13.59
C LYS A 19 -10.32 4.22 -12.42
N PHE A 20 -9.33 4.67 -11.65
CA PHE A 20 -8.88 3.95 -10.47
C PHE A 20 -10.02 3.83 -9.44
N MET A 21 -10.70 4.93 -9.15
CA MET A 21 -11.83 4.93 -8.21
C MET A 21 -12.94 3.98 -8.66
N ASP A 22 -13.20 3.91 -9.96
CA ASP A 22 -14.26 3.06 -10.51
C ASP A 22 -13.99 1.56 -10.31
N ILE A 23 -12.73 1.16 -10.26
CA ILE A 23 -12.37 -0.26 -10.03
C ILE A 23 -12.17 -0.60 -8.56
N CYS A 24 -12.24 0.38 -7.67
CA CYS A 24 -12.04 0.16 -6.24
C CYS A 24 -13.36 -0.13 -5.54
N ALA A 25 -13.27 -0.97 -4.49
CA ALA A 25 -14.35 -1.14 -3.52
C ALA A 25 -13.93 -0.49 -2.21
N MET A 26 -14.84 0.24 -1.58
CA MET A 26 -14.64 0.78 -0.25
C MET A 26 -15.05 -0.28 0.78
N SER A 27 -14.24 -0.49 1.80
CA SER A 27 -14.54 -1.44 2.86
C SER A 27 -14.20 -0.86 4.23
N SER A 28 -14.95 -1.31 5.25
CA SER A 28 -14.73 -0.93 6.64
C SER A 28 -14.35 -2.17 7.43
N HIS A 29 -13.38 -2.01 8.32
CA HIS A 29 -12.82 -3.11 9.09
C HIS A 29 -12.72 -2.74 10.56
N LYS A 30 -12.85 -3.74 11.43
CA LYS A 30 -12.78 -3.54 12.87
C LYS A 30 -11.34 -3.63 13.35
N LYS A 31 -11.08 -3.05 14.53
CA LYS A 31 -9.81 -3.26 15.22
C LYS A 31 -9.53 -4.75 15.38
N GLY A 32 -8.30 -5.17 15.07
CA GLY A 32 -7.87 -6.56 15.17
C GLY A 32 -8.15 -7.40 13.92
N GLU A 33 -8.89 -6.87 12.95
CA GLU A 33 -9.17 -7.61 11.73
C GLU A 33 -7.90 -7.76 10.90
N VAL A 34 -7.63 -8.99 10.45
CA VAL A 34 -6.49 -9.30 9.60
C VAL A 34 -6.93 -9.17 8.15
N LEU A 35 -6.27 -8.30 7.39
CA LEU A 35 -6.60 -8.09 5.99
C LEU A 35 -5.96 -9.14 5.09
N PHE A 36 -4.72 -9.50 5.38
CA PHE A 36 -4.01 -10.59 4.71
C PHE A 36 -2.83 -11.03 5.59
N ARG A 37 -2.35 -12.22 5.31
CA ARG A 37 -1.20 -12.78 6.02
C ARG A 37 -0.01 -12.90 5.09
N GLU A 38 1.17 -12.83 5.67
CA GLU A 38 2.42 -13.11 4.96
C GLU A 38 2.31 -14.46 4.26
N ASN A 39 2.73 -14.51 2.99
CA ASN A 39 2.66 -15.68 2.10
C ASN A 39 1.28 -16.01 1.53
N ASP A 40 0.22 -15.27 1.91
CA ASP A 40 -1.06 -15.40 1.23
C ASP A 40 -0.94 -14.91 -0.22
N PRO A 41 -1.74 -15.44 -1.16
CA PRO A 41 -1.76 -14.94 -2.54
C PRO A 41 -2.03 -13.44 -2.58
N ALA A 42 -1.18 -12.69 -3.27
CA ALA A 42 -1.26 -11.23 -3.35
C ALA A 42 -2.22 -10.82 -4.47
N LYS A 43 -3.52 -10.82 -4.16
CA LYS A 43 -4.59 -10.55 -5.13
C LYS A 43 -5.09 -9.11 -5.14
N PHE A 44 -4.83 -8.35 -4.08
CA PHE A 44 -5.42 -7.02 -3.88
C PHE A 44 -4.37 -6.00 -3.48
N PHE A 45 -4.62 -4.77 -3.91
CA PHE A 45 -3.88 -3.58 -3.54
C PHE A 45 -4.80 -2.70 -2.70
N PHE A 46 -4.24 -2.01 -1.70
CA PHE A 46 -5.03 -1.24 -0.73
C PHE A 46 -4.54 0.19 -0.62
N ILE A 47 -5.48 1.11 -0.40
CA ILE A 47 -5.18 2.49 0.00
C ILE A 47 -5.94 2.80 1.28
N LEU A 48 -5.23 3.32 2.27
CA LEU A 48 -5.82 3.71 3.55
C LEU A 48 -6.61 5.00 3.37
N LEU A 49 -7.89 4.98 3.72
CA LEU A 49 -8.72 6.19 3.77
C LEU A 49 -8.75 6.78 5.17
N ASN A 50 -8.84 5.93 6.19
CA ASN A 50 -8.89 6.36 7.58
C ASN A 50 -8.58 5.16 8.47
N GLY A 51 -7.82 5.37 9.53
CA GLY A 51 -7.47 4.33 10.47
C GLY A 51 -5.98 4.06 10.53
N ARG A 52 -5.62 2.86 11.00
CA ARG A 52 -4.22 2.43 11.12
C ARG A 52 -4.09 0.95 10.83
N VAL A 53 -3.09 0.61 10.04
CA VAL A 53 -2.80 -0.77 9.66
C VAL A 53 -1.35 -1.09 9.99
N LYS A 54 -1.17 -2.15 10.77
CA LYS A 54 0.15 -2.68 11.13
C LYS A 54 0.60 -3.68 10.08
N LEU A 55 1.78 -3.48 9.54
CA LEU A 55 2.45 -4.47 8.67
C LEU A 55 3.53 -5.16 9.49
N SER A 56 3.54 -6.49 9.47
CA SER A 56 4.46 -7.29 10.29
C SER A 56 4.98 -8.50 9.51
N VAL A 57 6.14 -8.99 9.91
CA VAL A 57 6.78 -10.16 9.29
C VAL A 57 7.26 -11.14 10.36
N GLY A 58 7.32 -12.41 10.01
CA GLY A 58 7.98 -13.45 10.80
C GLY A 58 7.16 -14.04 11.94
N GLU A 59 7.79 -15.03 12.60
CA GLU A 59 7.29 -15.68 13.81
C GLU A 59 8.43 -15.68 14.85
N PRO A 60 8.30 -15.00 16.00
CA PRO A 60 7.18 -14.10 16.34
C PRO A 60 7.14 -12.87 15.44
N GLN A 61 5.96 -12.28 15.33
CA GLN A 61 5.75 -11.14 14.44
C GLN A 61 6.58 -9.93 14.86
N GLN A 62 7.23 -9.29 13.87
CA GLN A 62 7.90 -8.02 14.06
C GLN A 62 7.23 -6.97 13.18
N VAL A 63 6.87 -5.84 13.78
CA VAL A 63 6.28 -4.73 13.04
C VAL A 63 7.35 -4.09 12.16
N VAL A 64 7.07 -4.00 10.87
CA VAL A 64 7.99 -3.37 9.91
C VAL A 64 7.49 -2.01 9.45
N TYR A 65 6.19 -1.75 9.55
CA TYR A 65 5.62 -0.46 9.18
C TYR A 65 4.20 -0.32 9.70
N ASN A 66 3.81 0.90 10.06
CA ASN A 66 2.42 1.25 10.36
C ASN A 66 1.92 2.25 9.34
N ALA A 67 0.91 1.84 8.54
CA ALA A 67 0.22 2.75 7.64
C ALA A 67 -0.79 3.53 8.47
N GLU A 68 -0.66 4.85 8.53
CA GLU A 68 -1.52 5.69 9.37
C GLU A 68 -1.89 7.02 8.74
N ARG A 69 -1.32 7.35 7.58
CA ARG A 69 -1.70 8.58 6.86
C ARG A 69 -2.73 8.28 5.79
N ASN A 70 -3.73 9.13 5.68
CA ASN A 70 -4.74 9.01 4.63
C ASN A 70 -4.07 9.02 3.26
N GLY A 71 -4.44 8.09 2.41
CA GLY A 71 -3.85 7.95 1.08
C GLY A 71 -2.65 7.03 1.00
N GLU A 72 -2.14 6.52 2.12
CA GLU A 72 -1.03 5.55 2.09
C GLU A 72 -1.45 4.24 1.47
N ALA A 73 -0.56 3.69 0.64
CA ALA A 73 -0.77 2.41 -0.02
C ALA A 73 -0.04 1.28 0.69
N PHE A 74 -0.62 0.10 0.64
CA PHE A 74 0.04 -1.13 1.09
C PHE A 74 -0.50 -2.32 0.28
N GLY A 75 0.15 -3.47 0.43
CA GLY A 75 -0.23 -4.65 -0.34
C GLY A 75 0.20 -4.57 -1.80
N TRP A 76 1.34 -3.93 -2.08
CA TRP A 76 1.84 -3.72 -3.44
C TRP A 76 2.55 -4.91 -4.06
N SER A 77 2.74 -6.02 -3.33
CA SER A 77 3.52 -7.18 -3.81
C SER A 77 3.09 -7.65 -5.19
N SER A 78 1.79 -7.68 -5.46
CA SER A 78 1.27 -8.12 -6.76
C SER A 78 1.67 -7.18 -7.91
N LEU A 79 1.90 -5.89 -7.63
CA LEU A 79 2.23 -4.90 -8.65
C LEU A 79 3.70 -4.98 -9.09
N ILE A 80 4.56 -5.51 -8.24
CA ILE A 80 6.00 -5.58 -8.52
C ILE A 80 6.47 -7.00 -8.81
N GLY A 81 5.55 -7.87 -9.22
CA GLY A 81 5.87 -9.23 -9.65
C GLY A 81 5.85 -10.27 -8.55
N GLY A 82 5.46 -9.91 -7.33
CA GLY A 82 5.30 -10.86 -6.24
C GLY A 82 3.99 -11.62 -6.35
N ASN A 83 4.02 -12.93 -6.08
CA ASN A 83 2.83 -13.75 -6.11
C ASN A 83 2.14 -13.84 -4.74
N VAL A 84 2.87 -13.49 -3.69
CA VAL A 84 2.38 -13.55 -2.31
C VAL A 84 2.71 -12.25 -1.59
N TYR A 85 1.97 -11.97 -0.52
CA TYR A 85 2.28 -10.83 0.34
C TYR A 85 3.58 -11.09 1.11
N SER A 86 4.39 -10.06 1.21
CA SER A 86 5.66 -10.13 1.94
C SER A 86 5.53 -9.78 3.43
N ALA A 87 4.33 -9.41 3.86
CA ALA A 87 4.01 -9.05 5.25
C ALA A 87 2.57 -9.39 5.54
N SER A 88 2.21 -9.44 6.82
CA SER A 88 0.82 -9.52 7.28
C SER A 88 0.30 -8.12 7.55
N ALA A 89 -1.00 -7.90 7.36
CA ALA A 89 -1.65 -6.61 7.62
C ALA A 89 -2.81 -6.78 8.59
N GLU A 90 -2.79 -6.01 9.67
CA GLU A 90 -3.82 -6.06 10.71
C GLU A 90 -4.25 -4.65 11.09
N CYS A 91 -5.55 -4.44 11.21
CA CYS A 91 -6.11 -3.15 11.62
C CYS A 91 -5.87 -2.92 13.12
N LEU A 92 -5.23 -1.81 13.45
CA LEU A 92 -4.96 -1.42 14.85
C LEU A 92 -6.12 -0.64 15.48
N GLU A 93 -7.03 -0.16 14.66
CA GLU A 93 -8.23 0.58 15.05
C GLU A 93 -9.28 0.42 13.95
N PRO A 94 -10.53 0.90 14.12
CA PRO A 94 -11.49 0.86 13.03
C PRO A 94 -10.94 1.59 11.80
N THR A 95 -10.97 0.92 10.65
CA THR A 95 -10.24 1.34 9.46
C THR A 95 -11.14 1.30 8.23
N LYS A 96 -11.02 2.30 7.37
CA LYS A 96 -11.65 2.34 6.05
C LYS A 96 -10.58 2.28 4.98
N LEU A 97 -10.82 1.43 3.97
CA LEU A 97 -9.87 1.16 2.90
C LEU A 97 -10.54 1.28 1.54
N LEU A 98 -9.73 1.64 0.54
CA LEU A 98 -10.02 1.30 -0.84
C LEU A 98 -9.24 0.02 -1.16
N LYS A 99 -9.94 -0.92 -1.80
CA LYS A 99 -9.41 -2.21 -2.19
C LYS A 99 -9.61 -2.40 -3.68
N THR A 100 -8.56 -2.76 -4.40
CA THR A 100 -8.67 -3.03 -5.82
C THR A 100 -8.00 -4.35 -6.17
N ALA A 101 -8.63 -5.12 -7.06
CA ALA A 101 -8.04 -6.36 -7.55
C ALA A 101 -6.81 -6.03 -8.40
N HIS A 102 -5.76 -6.82 -8.21
CA HIS A 102 -4.52 -6.70 -8.99
C HIS A 102 -4.81 -6.71 -10.50
N SER A 103 -5.66 -7.61 -10.97
CA SER A 103 -5.98 -7.74 -12.40
C SER A 103 -6.59 -6.47 -12.97
N GLU A 104 -7.49 -5.84 -12.24
CA GLU A 104 -8.14 -4.61 -12.66
C GLU A 104 -7.16 -3.44 -12.68
N LEU A 105 -6.32 -3.32 -11.65
CA LEU A 105 -5.33 -2.26 -11.61
C LEU A 105 -4.29 -2.42 -12.72
N SER A 106 -3.82 -3.63 -12.94
CA SER A 106 -2.88 -3.92 -14.04
C SER A 106 -3.48 -3.55 -15.38
N ARG A 107 -4.77 -3.80 -15.57
CA ARG A 107 -5.47 -3.44 -16.81
C ARG A 107 -5.41 -1.94 -17.07
N ILE A 108 -5.80 -1.12 -16.10
CA ILE A 108 -5.80 0.35 -16.32
C ILE A 108 -4.39 0.92 -16.45
N LEU A 109 -3.41 0.36 -15.76
CA LEU A 109 -2.01 0.79 -15.89
C LEU A 109 -1.45 0.48 -17.27
N ASN A 110 -1.86 -0.65 -17.86
CA ASN A 110 -1.42 -1.05 -19.21
C ASN A 110 -2.18 -0.30 -20.31
N GLU A 111 -3.44 0.02 -20.11
CA GLU A 111 -4.24 0.78 -21.07
C GLU A 111 -3.80 2.24 -21.16
N ASP A 112 -3.35 2.82 -20.05
CA ASP A 112 -2.92 4.22 -19.97
C ASP A 112 -1.47 4.24 -19.53
N LYS A 113 -0.56 3.98 -20.47
CA LYS A 113 0.86 3.82 -20.17
C LYS A 113 1.51 5.10 -19.64
N GLU A 114 1.06 6.25 -20.09
CA GLU A 114 1.60 7.53 -19.62
C GLU A 114 1.35 7.71 -18.12
N ASN A 115 0.10 7.57 -17.69
CA ASN A 115 -0.24 7.63 -16.27
C ASN A 115 0.31 6.43 -15.49
N GLY A 116 0.39 5.26 -16.11
CA GLY A 116 0.97 4.07 -15.53
C GLY A 116 2.43 4.26 -15.14
N ILE A 117 3.22 4.90 -16.02
CA ILE A 117 4.62 5.22 -15.74
C ILE A 117 4.72 6.17 -14.55
N ILE A 118 3.89 7.22 -14.52
CA ILE A 118 3.86 8.18 -13.41
C ILE A 118 3.51 7.45 -12.11
N PHE A 119 2.49 6.61 -12.12
CA PHE A 119 2.09 5.82 -10.97
C PHE A 119 3.25 4.96 -10.44
N PHE A 120 3.92 4.22 -11.29
CA PHE A 120 5.04 3.36 -10.87
C PHE A 120 6.24 4.16 -10.39
N LYS A 121 6.50 5.33 -10.95
CA LYS A 121 7.57 6.22 -10.43
C LYS A 121 7.24 6.69 -9.01
N GLN A 122 5.99 7.05 -8.75
CA GLN A 122 5.55 7.46 -7.42
C GLN A 122 5.60 6.29 -6.44
N LEU A 123 5.21 5.10 -6.88
CA LEU A 123 5.33 3.89 -6.06
C LEU A 123 6.79 3.62 -5.70
N ALA A 124 7.68 3.71 -6.67
CA ALA A 124 9.12 3.51 -6.44
C ALA A 124 9.66 4.54 -5.44
N ALA A 125 9.26 5.80 -5.55
CA ALA A 125 9.67 6.86 -4.62
C ALA A 125 9.16 6.56 -3.20
N THR A 126 7.91 6.12 -3.07
CA THR A 126 7.32 5.76 -1.77
C THR A 126 8.08 4.61 -1.12
N LEU A 127 8.38 3.57 -1.89
CA LEU A 127 9.13 2.40 -1.38
C LEU A 127 10.56 2.79 -1.02
N GLY A 128 11.19 3.64 -1.84
CA GLY A 128 12.54 4.15 -1.57
C GLY A 128 12.60 4.93 -0.26
N ASN A 129 11.61 5.78 0.00
CA ASN A 129 11.53 6.54 1.24
C ASN A 129 11.37 5.63 2.47
N ARG A 130 10.54 4.59 2.35
CA ARG A 130 10.38 3.62 3.43
C ARG A 130 11.68 2.86 3.71
N LEU A 131 12.41 2.52 2.66
CA LEU A 131 13.71 1.85 2.78
C LEU A 131 14.72 2.77 3.49
N LEU A 132 14.77 4.05 3.13
CA LEU A 132 15.64 5.02 3.79
C LEU A 132 15.31 5.18 5.28
N GLU A 133 14.04 5.18 5.64
CA GLU A 133 13.63 5.21 7.04
C GLU A 133 14.09 3.96 7.80
N THR A 134 14.02 2.81 7.16
CA THR A 134 14.53 1.55 7.72
C THR A 134 16.04 1.64 7.98
N TYR A 135 16.80 2.21 7.07
CA TYR A 135 18.24 2.44 7.25
C TYR A 135 18.52 3.30 8.47
N LYS A 136 17.73 4.35 8.69
CA LYS A 136 17.88 5.22 9.86
C LYS A 136 17.64 4.47 11.16
N VAL A 137 16.63 3.61 11.21
CA VAL A 137 16.33 2.79 12.39
C VAL A 137 17.49 1.83 12.68
N ILE A 138 18.03 1.18 11.66
CA ILE A 138 19.17 0.27 11.81
C ILE A 138 20.39 1.04 12.35
N ASN A 139 20.66 2.21 11.80
CA ASN A 139 21.79 3.04 12.23
C ASN A 139 21.64 3.49 13.68
N GLN A 140 20.43 3.91 14.10
CA GLN A 140 20.16 4.30 15.49
C GLN A 140 20.39 3.13 16.45
N LYS A 141 19.97 1.93 16.08
CA LYS A 141 20.20 0.72 16.91
C LYS A 141 21.69 0.41 17.06
N SER A 142 22.50 0.66 16.01
CA SER A 142 23.94 0.48 16.06
C SER A 142 24.60 1.48 17.00
N ASP A 143 24.07 2.71 17.09
CA ASP A 143 24.62 3.79 17.93
C ASP A 143 24.32 3.63 19.40
N VAL A 144 23.38 2.78 19.79
CA VAL A 144 22.91 2.60 21.17
C VAL A 144 23.78 1.61 21.96
N ARG A 145 24.83 1.10 21.41
CA ARG A 145 25.71 0.14 22.09
C ARG A 145 26.48 0.76 23.24
#